data_648bc560201abc3f6c11082318adf13f
#
_entry.id   648bc560201abc3f6c11082318adf13f
#
_cell.length_a   1.000
_cell.length_b   1.000
_cell.length_c   1.000
_cell.angle_alpha   90.00
_cell.angle_beta   90.00
_cell.angle_gamma   90.00
#
_symmetry.space_group_name_H-M   'P 1'
#
loop_
_entity.id
_entity.type
_entity.pdbx_description
1 polymer ?
#
loop_
_entity_poly.entity_id
_entity_poly.type
_entity_poly.pdbx_seq_one_letter_code
_entity_poly.pdbx_strand_id
1 'polypeptide(L)'
;MTQWPADADSNDDTKPNDGGSIEDGSSHRPWRRTTSRSSSIDSDDEELLLQRTGTMSKTYTAEEEQHVVRCLDRRLVLFLSLLYLLSFLDRSNIGNARIAGLESSLQLTSNQYDWLLTSFYICYIAFEWMIMLYRVLPPRLYIPVCVLSWGIVASVQSLATGFRELLVLRGLLGVTEAAFGPGVPFYLSFFYKRSELAYRVGLQISAAPLATSFASSLAWVVVRLSRNGPVESWRMLFLVEGFPSVIAAVAAWCWIPNGPADATWLTQRERRIAEMRLLDQSHHPARTVSSSAPTNTTMTRKKGGINININWSEILHTLRDPKCYLTALMFFSVNVSFASLPVFLPTIINAMNFSPLASQALAAPPYLCAFFFLLAVAYKSDRVCDSRGLFLIAVAALSASSYTTIALAGALHDRLGDTTSIIIRYIAVYGAAMGLFAAVALIITWTLNNQASTEAKGTGMVVLNLVGQCGPLLGVRLFPKTQGPEYVPGMAVCAAFMTGVVCLSGGLRWWLAKENRRNSRGITGLELEMQEAVHATSNKEELGEDEEEQGDDDDDGIDNGGVRRTREVEEVEEEDDEAVKGLISEGRGSSRCQNKMTMTTEIFRYML
;
A
#
# COMPACT_ATOMS: atom_id res chain seq x y z
N MET A 1 -49.17 18.15 17.92
CA MET A 1 -50.37 18.54 17.17
C MET A 1 -50.03 18.15 15.73
N THR A 2 -50.59 17.20 15.08
CA THR A 2 -51.85 16.49 14.94
C THR A 2 -51.52 15.16 14.26
N GLN A 3 -51.70 14.03 14.85
CA GLN A 3 -52.87 13.13 14.90
C GLN A 3 -53.06 12.29 13.61
N TRP A 4 -52.84 10.99 13.82
CA TRP A 4 -53.29 9.82 13.09
C TRP A 4 -54.82 9.74 12.94
N PRO A 5 -55.36 8.88 12.08
CA PRO A 5 -56.11 7.76 12.66
C PRO A 5 -55.82 6.37 12.04
N ALA A 6 -56.08 5.38 12.92
CA ALA A 6 -56.17 3.95 12.67
C ALA A 6 -57.65 3.54 12.36
N ASP A 7 -57.81 2.24 12.25
CA ASP A 7 -59.01 1.36 12.25
C ASP A 7 -59.41 0.79 10.90
N ALA A 8 -59.90 -0.41 10.72
CA ALA A 8 -60.08 -1.61 11.54
C ALA A 8 -60.62 -2.75 10.65
N ASP A 9 -60.36 -3.96 11.09
CA ASP A 9 -61.14 -5.20 11.09
C ASP A 9 -62.09 -5.62 9.92
N SER A 10 -62.03 -6.87 9.48
CA SER A 10 -62.73 -8.05 10.05
C SER A 10 -62.69 -9.28 9.16
N ASN A 11 -62.39 -10.41 9.74
CA ASN A 11 -62.98 -11.76 9.67
C ASN A 11 -63.96 -12.08 8.55
N ASP A 12 -63.85 -13.28 7.92
CA ASP A 12 -64.59 -14.46 8.41
C ASP A 12 -64.34 -15.73 7.59
N ASP A 13 -64.43 -16.81 8.27
CA ASP A 13 -64.43 -18.25 7.96
C ASP A 13 -65.31 -18.70 6.79
N THR A 14 -64.94 -19.82 6.13
CA THR A 14 -65.66 -21.12 6.24
C THR A 14 -65.16 -22.17 5.24
N LYS A 15 -64.81 -23.35 5.74
CA LYS A 15 -64.91 -24.65 5.07
C LYS A 15 -66.38 -25.12 5.15
N PRO A 16 -66.87 -26.10 4.35
CA PRO A 16 -66.45 -27.50 4.38
C PRO A 16 -66.64 -28.36 3.10
N ASN A 17 -65.95 -29.42 3.08
CA ASN A 17 -66.21 -30.87 2.90
C ASN A 17 -67.16 -31.47 1.85
N ASP A 18 -66.71 -32.68 1.42
CA ASP A 18 -67.41 -33.86 0.89
C ASP A 18 -67.61 -33.93 -0.64
N GLY A 19 -67.08 -34.94 -1.28
CA GLY A 19 -67.38 -36.34 -1.20
C GLY A 19 -67.68 -36.93 -2.58
N GLY A 20 -67.15 -38.10 -2.90
CA GLY A 20 -67.83 -38.95 -3.89
C GLY A 20 -67.04 -39.42 -5.11
N SER A 21 -66.62 -40.65 -5.02
CA SER A 21 -66.18 -41.65 -5.98
C SER A 21 -67.00 -41.77 -7.27
N ILE A 22 -66.42 -42.24 -8.38
CA ILE A 22 -66.71 -43.51 -9.10
C ILE A 22 -66.01 -43.56 -10.46
N GLU A 23 -65.47 -44.72 -10.78
CA GLU A 23 -64.82 -45.30 -11.94
C GLU A 23 -65.36 -44.89 -13.33
N ASP A 24 -64.54 -44.80 -14.39
CA ASP A 24 -64.44 -45.88 -15.37
C ASP A 24 -63.46 -45.56 -16.53
N GLY A 25 -62.94 -46.58 -17.12
CA GLY A 25 -61.85 -46.71 -18.02
C GLY A 25 -61.98 -46.11 -19.41
N SER A 26 -60.85 -45.85 -20.01
CA SER A 26 -60.45 -46.35 -21.33
C SER A 26 -59.14 -45.69 -21.80
N SER A 27 -58.33 -46.51 -22.39
CA SER A 27 -57.06 -46.31 -23.07
C SER A 27 -57.01 -45.13 -24.05
N HIS A 28 -56.03 -44.24 -23.86
CA HIS A 28 -55.28 -43.63 -24.94
C HIS A 28 -53.97 -43.00 -24.43
N ARG A 29 -52.83 -43.46 -25.00
CA ARG A 29 -51.51 -42.88 -24.70
C ARG A 29 -51.42 -41.47 -25.30
N PRO A 30 -50.98 -40.47 -24.53
CA PRO A 30 -50.47 -39.25 -25.09
C PRO A 30 -48.98 -39.11 -24.89
N TRP A 31 -48.33 -38.71 -25.91
CA TRP A 31 -47.08 -38.02 -26.08
C TRP A 31 -46.35 -37.59 -24.78
N ARG A 32 -45.15 -38.13 -24.61
CA ARG A 32 -44.17 -37.72 -23.61
C ARG A 32 -43.73 -36.27 -23.87
N ARG A 33 -44.22 -35.34 -23.08
CA ARG A 33 -43.60 -34.00 -22.94
C ARG A 33 -42.30 -34.23 -22.15
N THR A 34 -41.17 -34.06 -22.81
CA THR A 34 -39.87 -33.85 -22.16
C THR A 34 -39.92 -32.50 -21.44
N THR A 35 -40.22 -32.53 -20.16
CA THR A 35 -39.89 -31.41 -19.27
C THR A 35 -38.39 -31.33 -19.18
N SER A 36 -37.82 -30.24 -19.76
CA SER A 36 -36.47 -29.83 -19.56
C SER A 36 -36.25 -29.59 -18.06
N ARG A 37 -35.66 -30.55 -17.41
CA ARG A 37 -35.09 -30.39 -16.08
C ARG A 37 -33.91 -29.45 -16.24
N SER A 38 -34.07 -28.17 -15.89
CA SER A 38 -32.95 -27.27 -15.69
C SER A 38 -32.14 -27.84 -14.53
N SER A 39 -31.12 -28.63 -14.84
CA SER A 39 -30.10 -28.99 -13.90
C SER A 39 -29.42 -27.70 -13.47
N SER A 40 -29.66 -27.29 -12.24
CA SER A 40 -28.73 -26.43 -11.55
C SER A 40 -27.39 -27.17 -11.56
N ILE A 41 -26.49 -26.72 -12.41
CA ILE A 41 -25.08 -27.14 -12.36
C ILE A 41 -24.60 -26.70 -10.98
N ASP A 42 -24.26 -27.67 -10.14
CA ASP A 42 -23.68 -27.40 -8.83
C ASP A 42 -22.41 -26.56 -9.03
N SER A 43 -22.25 -25.56 -8.17
CA SER A 43 -21.10 -24.63 -8.20
C SER A 43 -19.75 -25.33 -8.18
N ASP A 44 -19.73 -26.57 -7.66
CA ASP A 44 -18.54 -27.40 -7.55
C ASP A 44 -18.13 -28.05 -8.88
N ASP A 45 -19.10 -28.35 -9.76
CA ASP A 45 -18.84 -28.88 -11.12
C ASP A 45 -18.32 -27.79 -12.06
N GLU A 46 -18.76 -26.54 -11.89
CA GLU A 46 -18.26 -25.39 -12.64
C GLU A 46 -16.81 -25.06 -12.24
N GLU A 47 -16.47 -25.20 -10.97
CA GLU A 47 -15.12 -25.03 -10.45
C GLU A 47 -14.15 -26.13 -10.93
N LEU A 48 -14.64 -27.37 -11.06
CA LEU A 48 -13.88 -28.52 -11.60
C LEU A 48 -13.65 -28.40 -13.13
N LEU A 49 -14.61 -27.85 -13.88
CA LEU A 49 -14.48 -27.57 -15.31
C LEU A 49 -13.50 -26.41 -15.56
N LEU A 50 -13.48 -25.39 -14.71
CA LEU A 50 -12.55 -24.24 -14.76
C LEU A 50 -11.10 -24.68 -14.45
N GLN A 51 -10.91 -25.66 -13.57
CA GLN A 51 -9.58 -26.25 -13.31
C GLN A 51 -9.06 -27.12 -14.48
N ARG A 52 -9.96 -27.72 -15.28
CA ARG A 52 -9.58 -28.57 -16.43
C ARG A 52 -9.21 -27.80 -17.69
N THR A 53 -9.70 -26.59 -17.88
CA THR A 53 -9.52 -25.85 -19.15
C THR A 53 -8.33 -24.89 -19.19
N GLY A 54 -7.60 -24.71 -18.08
CA GLY A 54 -6.32 -23.95 -18.05
C GLY A 54 -6.36 -22.49 -18.51
N THR A 55 -7.48 -22.03 -19.02
CA THR A 55 -7.76 -20.64 -19.38
C THR A 55 -8.85 -20.13 -18.46
N MET A 56 -8.49 -19.43 -17.38
CA MET A 56 -9.44 -18.63 -16.61
C MET A 56 -10.02 -17.57 -17.54
N SER A 57 -11.11 -17.90 -18.22
CA SER A 57 -12.00 -16.88 -18.82
C SER A 57 -12.41 -15.95 -17.67
N LYS A 58 -12.15 -14.64 -17.81
CA LYS A 58 -12.57 -13.65 -16.82
C LYS A 58 -14.09 -13.77 -16.66
N THR A 59 -14.50 -14.29 -15.52
CA THR A 59 -15.94 -14.50 -15.21
C THR A 59 -16.66 -13.20 -14.85
N TYR A 60 -15.99 -12.04 -14.98
CA TYR A 60 -16.52 -10.71 -14.69
C TYR A 60 -16.14 -9.69 -15.78
N THR A 61 -16.98 -8.69 -15.98
CA THR A 61 -16.76 -7.63 -16.94
C THR A 61 -15.83 -6.53 -16.39
N ALA A 62 -15.20 -5.76 -17.29
CA ALA A 62 -14.38 -4.62 -16.89
C ALA A 62 -15.19 -3.54 -16.14
N GLU A 63 -16.47 -3.42 -16.43
CA GLU A 63 -17.39 -2.49 -15.75
C GLU A 63 -17.66 -2.93 -14.31
N GLU A 64 -17.89 -4.22 -14.09
CA GLU A 64 -18.05 -4.81 -12.74
C GLU A 64 -16.78 -4.62 -11.90
N GLU A 65 -15.60 -4.86 -12.48
CA GLU A 65 -14.33 -4.61 -11.81
C GLU A 65 -14.20 -3.13 -11.39
N GLN A 66 -14.48 -2.20 -12.31
CA GLN A 66 -14.44 -0.77 -12.00
C GLN A 66 -15.47 -0.35 -10.95
N HIS A 67 -16.64 -1.00 -10.93
CA HIS A 67 -17.65 -0.75 -9.90
C HIS A 67 -17.15 -1.16 -8.53
N VAL A 68 -16.58 -2.38 -8.42
CA VAL A 68 -15.98 -2.88 -7.17
C VAL A 68 -14.87 -1.96 -6.68
N VAL A 69 -13.96 -1.52 -7.56
CA VAL A 69 -12.89 -0.58 -7.21
C VAL A 69 -13.46 0.74 -6.70
N ARG A 70 -14.48 1.30 -7.35
CA ARG A 70 -15.14 2.53 -6.88
C ARG A 70 -15.81 2.37 -5.50
N CYS A 71 -16.40 1.20 -5.23
CA CYS A 71 -16.96 0.89 -3.91
C CYS A 71 -15.88 0.83 -2.84
N LEU A 72 -14.74 0.16 -3.13
CA LEU A 72 -13.56 0.13 -2.26
C LEU A 72 -13.02 1.54 -2.01
N ASP A 73 -12.83 2.35 -3.05
CA ASP A 73 -12.32 3.72 -2.95
C ASP A 73 -13.21 4.58 -2.04
N ARG A 74 -14.54 4.52 -2.23
CA ARG A 74 -15.48 5.34 -1.46
C ARG A 74 -15.62 4.91 0.01
N ARG A 75 -15.57 3.61 0.28
CA ARG A 75 -15.91 3.09 1.61
C ARG A 75 -14.67 2.80 2.45
N LEU A 76 -13.59 2.34 1.83
CA LEU A 76 -12.38 1.98 2.56
C LEU A 76 -11.35 3.11 2.52
N VAL A 77 -10.96 3.56 1.32
CA VAL A 77 -9.84 4.52 1.17
C VAL A 77 -10.18 5.87 1.76
N LEU A 78 -11.38 6.41 1.48
CA LEU A 78 -11.79 7.71 2.06
C LEU A 78 -11.89 7.65 3.58
N PHE A 79 -12.38 6.53 4.13
CA PHE A 79 -12.46 6.36 5.58
C PHE A 79 -11.07 6.27 6.22
N LEU A 80 -10.14 5.50 5.62
CA LEU A 80 -8.75 5.43 6.09
C LEU A 80 -8.03 6.79 5.95
N SER A 81 -8.34 7.55 4.91
CA SER A 81 -7.82 8.92 4.74
C SER A 81 -8.35 9.86 5.83
N LEU A 82 -9.62 9.73 6.22
CA LEU A 82 -10.18 10.46 7.35
C LEU A 82 -9.47 10.11 8.66
N LEU A 83 -9.24 8.83 8.94
CA LEU A 83 -8.48 8.41 10.12
C LEU A 83 -7.04 8.95 10.11
N TYR A 84 -6.39 8.97 8.94
CA TYR A 84 -5.06 9.54 8.79
C TYR A 84 -5.04 11.07 8.99
N LEU A 85 -6.10 11.75 8.53
CA LEU A 85 -6.29 13.18 8.80
C LEU A 85 -6.37 13.46 10.30
N LEU A 86 -7.15 12.69 11.04
CA LEU A 86 -7.28 12.83 12.50
C LEU A 86 -5.95 12.54 13.20
N SER A 87 -5.26 11.46 12.85
CA SER A 87 -3.93 11.14 13.39
C SER A 87 -2.94 12.29 13.15
N PHE A 88 -2.95 12.90 11.95
CA PHE A 88 -2.04 14.00 11.63
C PHE A 88 -2.39 15.28 12.40
N LEU A 89 -3.67 15.54 12.64
CA LEU A 89 -4.12 16.63 13.52
C LEU A 89 -3.63 16.41 14.95
N ASP A 90 -3.89 15.24 15.54
CA ASP A 90 -3.49 14.89 16.92
C ASP A 90 -1.96 15.01 17.11
N ARG A 91 -1.18 14.62 16.10
CA ARG A 91 0.28 14.74 16.09
C ARG A 91 0.75 16.20 16.06
N SER A 92 0.16 17.01 15.19
CA SER A 92 0.58 18.40 14.94
C SER A 92 0.05 19.40 15.97
N ASN A 93 -0.95 19.03 16.74
CA ASN A 93 -1.66 19.87 17.70
C ASN A 93 -0.75 20.54 18.73
N ILE A 94 0.36 19.92 19.13
CA ILE A 94 1.28 20.50 20.12
C ILE A 94 1.86 21.85 19.67
N GLY A 95 2.04 22.05 18.35
CA GLY A 95 2.47 23.34 17.80
C GLY A 95 1.42 24.43 18.01
N ASN A 96 0.15 24.10 17.80
CA ASN A 96 -0.98 25.00 18.04
C ASN A 96 -1.18 25.26 19.54
N ALA A 97 -1.07 24.21 20.36
CA ALA A 97 -1.17 24.31 21.82
C ALA A 97 -0.06 25.19 22.41
N ARG A 98 1.15 25.20 21.84
CA ARG A 98 2.24 26.10 22.20
C ARG A 98 1.81 27.56 22.10
N ILE A 99 1.23 27.94 20.96
CA ILE A 99 0.73 29.30 20.68
C ILE A 99 -0.47 29.63 21.59
N ALA A 100 -1.26 28.61 21.97
CA ALA A 100 -2.42 28.74 22.85
C ALA A 100 -2.07 28.81 24.34
N GLY A 101 -0.77 28.89 24.72
CA GLY A 101 -0.32 29.12 26.08
C GLY A 101 0.16 27.88 26.83
N LEU A 102 0.40 26.75 26.18
CA LEU A 102 0.91 25.52 26.81
C LEU A 102 2.23 25.75 27.58
N GLU A 103 3.22 26.45 26.95
CA GLU A 103 4.51 26.70 27.58
C GLU A 103 4.41 27.54 28.84
N SER A 104 3.57 28.59 28.83
CA SER A 104 3.35 29.49 29.97
C SER A 104 2.56 28.82 31.10
N SER A 105 1.53 28.02 30.75
CA SER A 105 0.69 27.31 31.71
C SER A 105 1.47 26.23 32.49
N LEU A 106 2.27 25.41 31.77
CA LEU A 106 3.07 24.33 32.36
C LEU A 106 4.48 24.76 32.75
N GLN A 107 4.85 26.03 32.59
CA GLN A 107 6.16 26.62 32.86
C GLN A 107 7.30 25.84 32.18
N LEU A 108 7.09 25.48 30.89
CA LEU A 108 8.03 24.69 30.13
C LEU A 108 9.19 25.53 29.62
N THR A 109 10.42 25.00 29.76
CA THR A 109 11.58 25.56 29.07
C THR A 109 11.57 25.14 27.59
N SER A 110 12.24 25.92 26.71
CA SER A 110 12.34 25.58 25.28
C SER A 110 12.92 24.18 25.06
N ASN A 111 13.92 23.78 25.85
CA ASN A 111 14.50 22.44 25.78
C ASN A 111 13.49 21.34 26.18
N GLN A 112 12.66 21.58 27.20
CA GLN A 112 11.60 20.64 27.57
C GLN A 112 10.56 20.49 26.46
N TYR A 113 10.19 21.57 25.80
CA TYR A 113 9.29 21.54 24.65
C TYR A 113 9.89 20.69 23.49
N ASP A 114 11.17 20.88 23.16
CA ASP A 114 11.86 20.09 22.13
C ASP A 114 11.90 18.59 22.50
N TRP A 115 12.02 18.27 23.80
CA TRP A 115 11.92 16.89 24.28
C TRP A 115 10.53 16.29 24.14
N LEU A 116 9.45 17.08 24.28
CA LEU A 116 8.08 16.61 24.02
C LEU A 116 7.89 16.18 22.57
N LEU A 117 8.48 16.91 21.61
CA LEU A 117 8.47 16.54 20.22
C LEU A 117 9.34 15.29 19.96
N THR A 118 10.54 15.28 20.55
CA THR A 118 11.52 14.21 20.35
C THR A 118 11.02 12.88 20.93
N SER A 119 10.37 12.88 22.10
CA SER A 119 9.85 11.66 22.74
C SER A 119 8.82 10.94 21.90
N PHE A 120 7.94 11.69 21.23
CA PHE A 120 6.99 11.12 20.27
C PHE A 120 7.71 10.34 19.17
N TYR A 121 8.70 10.96 18.50
CA TYR A 121 9.41 10.31 17.38
C TYR A 121 10.27 9.13 17.85
N ILE A 122 10.90 9.21 19.01
CA ILE A 122 11.68 8.08 19.55
C ILE A 122 10.77 6.86 19.77
N CYS A 123 9.64 7.05 20.44
CA CYS A 123 8.68 5.97 20.69
C CYS A 123 8.06 5.47 19.38
N TYR A 124 7.72 6.37 18.47
CA TYR A 124 7.19 6.03 17.16
C TYR A 124 8.14 5.11 16.39
N ILE A 125 9.44 5.46 16.29
CA ILE A 125 10.49 4.66 15.64
C ILE A 125 10.67 3.31 16.35
N ALA A 126 10.75 3.30 17.68
CA ALA A 126 10.96 2.09 18.45
C ALA A 126 9.83 1.06 18.27
N PHE A 127 8.62 1.50 17.96
CA PHE A 127 7.44 0.66 17.80
C PHE A 127 6.97 0.47 16.34
N GLU A 128 7.71 0.98 15.34
CA GLU A 128 7.44 0.78 13.90
C GLU A 128 7.31 -0.71 13.49
N TRP A 129 7.96 -1.63 14.18
CA TRP A 129 7.82 -3.06 13.94
C TRP A 129 6.37 -3.56 14.08
N MET A 130 5.51 -2.82 14.77
CA MET A 130 4.08 -3.10 14.91
C MET A 130 3.34 -3.18 13.56
N ILE A 131 3.92 -2.66 12.47
CA ILE A 131 3.41 -2.84 11.09
C ILE A 131 3.29 -4.33 10.75
N MET A 132 4.20 -5.18 11.23
CA MET A 132 4.15 -6.62 10.98
C MET A 132 2.92 -7.29 11.63
N LEU A 133 2.35 -6.67 12.66
CA LEU A 133 1.15 -7.19 13.33
C LEU A 133 -0.10 -7.22 12.45
N TYR A 134 -0.15 -6.45 11.35
CA TYR A 134 -1.22 -6.56 10.34
C TYR A 134 -1.34 -7.95 9.71
N ARG A 135 -0.29 -8.77 9.79
CA ARG A 135 -0.29 -10.15 9.32
C ARG A 135 -0.78 -11.14 10.38
N VAL A 136 -0.52 -10.83 11.63
CA VAL A 136 -0.80 -11.69 12.78
C VAL A 136 -2.19 -11.41 13.34
N LEU A 137 -2.49 -10.12 13.49
CA LEU A 137 -3.77 -9.65 14.04
C LEU A 137 -4.76 -9.32 12.92
N PRO A 138 -6.05 -9.63 13.10
CA PRO A 138 -7.06 -9.23 12.12
C PRO A 138 -7.16 -7.70 12.06
N PRO A 139 -6.99 -7.07 10.88
CA PRO A 139 -7.06 -5.62 10.71
C PRO A 139 -8.35 -5.00 11.26
N ARG A 140 -9.47 -5.73 11.19
CA ARG A 140 -10.76 -5.33 11.77
C ARG A 140 -10.69 -5.04 13.27
N LEU A 141 -9.80 -5.70 14.00
CA LEU A 141 -9.59 -5.47 15.43
C LEU A 141 -8.44 -4.49 15.64
N TYR A 142 -7.35 -4.69 14.90
CA TYR A 142 -6.08 -4.00 15.14
C TYR A 142 -6.16 -2.49 14.85
N ILE A 143 -6.72 -2.11 13.70
CA ILE A 143 -6.85 -0.69 13.32
C ILE A 143 -7.73 0.08 14.32
N PRO A 144 -8.97 -0.36 14.66
CA PRO A 144 -9.79 0.35 15.62
C PRO A 144 -9.16 0.48 17.01
N VAL A 145 -8.43 -0.54 17.48
CA VAL A 145 -7.72 -0.50 18.76
C VAL A 145 -6.61 0.55 18.73
N CYS A 146 -5.83 0.64 17.67
CA CYS A 146 -4.84 1.71 17.50
C CYS A 146 -5.50 3.08 17.50
N VAL A 147 -6.59 3.27 16.71
CA VAL A 147 -7.32 4.54 16.62
C VAL A 147 -7.88 4.96 17.99
N LEU A 148 -8.51 4.03 18.69
CA LEU A 148 -9.04 4.28 20.04
C LEU A 148 -7.94 4.68 21.01
N SER A 149 -6.82 3.94 20.99
CA SER A 149 -5.72 4.17 21.90
C SER A 149 -5.09 5.56 21.70
N TRP A 150 -4.80 5.97 20.45
CA TRP A 150 -4.25 7.31 20.23
C TRP A 150 -5.27 8.40 20.51
N GLY A 151 -6.56 8.22 20.17
CA GLY A 151 -7.61 9.21 20.46
C GLY A 151 -7.78 9.46 21.97
N ILE A 152 -7.72 8.39 22.79
CA ILE A 152 -7.73 8.50 24.26
C ILE A 152 -6.47 9.22 24.72
N VAL A 153 -5.29 8.81 24.29
CA VAL A 153 -4.02 9.43 24.71
C VAL A 153 -3.97 10.91 24.29
N ALA A 154 -4.39 11.25 23.06
CA ALA A 154 -4.48 12.62 22.59
C ALA A 154 -5.41 13.47 23.48
N SER A 155 -6.60 12.96 23.82
CA SER A 155 -7.56 13.63 24.69
C SER A 155 -7.04 13.79 26.12
N VAL A 156 -6.41 12.76 26.68
CA VAL A 156 -5.85 12.76 28.05
C VAL A 156 -4.71 13.77 28.21
N GLN A 157 -3.99 14.15 27.14
CA GLN A 157 -2.99 15.23 27.21
C GLN A 157 -3.58 16.54 27.73
N SER A 158 -4.88 16.78 27.58
CA SER A 158 -5.57 17.94 28.14
C SER A 158 -5.54 18.00 29.69
N LEU A 159 -5.34 16.85 30.34
CA LEU A 159 -5.30 16.72 31.80
C LEU A 159 -3.89 16.86 32.38
N ALA A 160 -2.86 16.98 31.54
CA ALA A 160 -1.48 17.09 31.99
C ALA A 160 -1.30 18.34 32.89
N THR A 161 -0.59 18.16 34.01
CA THR A 161 -0.30 19.19 34.98
C THR A 161 1.17 19.61 34.98
N GLY A 162 2.04 18.85 34.30
CA GLY A 162 3.46 19.15 34.23
C GLY A 162 4.20 18.48 33.06
N PHE A 163 5.48 18.81 32.94
CA PHE A 163 6.36 18.30 31.87
C PHE A 163 6.40 16.77 31.80
N ARG A 164 6.57 16.11 32.96
CA ARG A 164 6.78 14.64 33.00
C ARG A 164 5.56 13.88 32.46
N GLU A 165 4.39 14.28 32.86
CA GLU A 165 3.12 13.67 32.42
C GLU A 165 2.94 13.84 30.92
N LEU A 166 3.13 15.07 30.43
CA LEU A 166 2.99 15.36 29.01
C LEU A 166 4.05 14.62 28.18
N LEU A 167 5.29 14.47 28.72
CA LEU A 167 6.36 13.69 28.06
C LEU A 167 5.96 12.21 27.87
N VAL A 168 5.42 11.58 28.93
CA VAL A 168 4.94 10.20 28.86
C VAL A 168 3.78 10.06 27.90
N LEU A 169 2.80 10.96 27.96
CA LEU A 169 1.64 10.94 27.05
C LEU A 169 2.05 11.15 25.59
N ARG A 170 3.03 11.99 25.31
CA ARG A 170 3.63 12.14 23.97
C ARG A 170 4.34 10.89 23.50
N GLY A 171 5.08 10.22 24.37
CA GLY A 171 5.68 8.91 24.05
C GLY A 171 4.63 7.86 23.76
N LEU A 172 3.57 7.76 24.59
CA LEU A 172 2.46 6.83 24.37
C LEU A 172 1.70 7.12 23.07
N LEU A 173 1.51 8.41 22.73
CA LEU A 173 0.93 8.78 21.43
C LEU A 173 1.77 8.25 20.28
N GLY A 174 3.10 8.38 20.38
CA GLY A 174 4.03 7.82 19.40
C GLY A 174 3.90 6.30 19.25
N VAL A 175 3.77 5.55 20.36
CA VAL A 175 3.55 4.09 20.34
C VAL A 175 2.24 3.73 19.62
N THR A 176 1.14 4.40 19.98
CA THR A 176 -0.19 4.04 19.46
C THR A 176 -0.40 4.41 17.99
N GLU A 177 0.30 5.44 17.51
CA GLU A 177 0.24 5.87 16.10
C GLU A 177 1.22 5.11 15.19
N ALA A 178 2.29 4.51 15.73
CA ALA A 178 3.37 3.89 14.95
C ALA A 178 2.90 2.81 13.98
N ALA A 179 1.86 2.07 14.36
CA ALA A 179 1.30 1.02 13.53
C ALA A 179 0.39 1.51 12.40
N PHE A 180 -0.25 2.67 12.57
CA PHE A 180 -1.32 3.10 11.67
C PHE A 180 -0.79 3.81 10.43
N GLY A 181 0.00 4.88 10.58
CA GLY A 181 0.47 5.69 9.46
C GLY A 181 1.11 4.87 8.34
N PRO A 182 2.19 4.14 8.62
CA PRO A 182 2.87 3.29 7.64
C PRO A 182 2.15 1.95 7.41
N GLY A 183 1.33 1.48 8.34
CA GLY A 183 0.59 0.22 8.22
C GLY A 183 -0.56 0.27 7.23
N VAL A 184 -1.22 1.42 7.07
CA VAL A 184 -2.36 1.56 6.14
C VAL A 184 -1.95 1.37 4.68
N PRO A 185 -0.85 1.92 4.14
CA PRO A 185 -0.39 1.58 2.79
C PRO A 185 -0.14 0.08 2.59
N PHE A 186 0.40 -0.60 3.58
CA PHE A 186 0.56 -2.05 3.57
C PHE A 186 -0.80 -2.76 3.57
N TYR A 187 -1.74 -2.34 4.41
CA TYR A 187 -3.10 -2.88 4.45
C TYR A 187 -3.85 -2.65 3.12
N LEU A 188 -3.73 -1.47 2.49
CA LEU A 188 -4.32 -1.19 1.18
C LEU A 188 -3.78 -2.14 0.09
N SER A 189 -2.54 -2.61 0.21
CA SER A 189 -1.98 -3.56 -0.74
C SER A 189 -2.66 -4.94 -0.73
N PHE A 190 -3.53 -5.23 0.25
CA PHE A 190 -4.37 -6.45 0.28
C PHE A 190 -5.64 -6.34 -0.58
N PHE A 191 -6.02 -5.12 -1.00
CA PHE A 191 -7.27 -4.85 -1.73
C PHE A 191 -7.05 -4.39 -3.17
N TYR A 192 -5.87 -3.87 -3.48
CA TYR A 192 -5.60 -3.21 -4.76
C TYR A 192 -4.44 -3.85 -5.52
N LYS A 193 -4.57 -3.85 -6.86
CA LYS A 193 -3.48 -4.24 -7.77
C LYS A 193 -2.31 -3.27 -7.63
N ARG A 194 -1.09 -3.72 -7.99
CA ARG A 194 0.12 -2.88 -7.95
C ARG A 194 -0.01 -1.60 -8.79
N SER A 195 -0.69 -1.70 -9.94
CA SER A 195 -0.94 -0.56 -10.85
C SER A 195 -1.93 0.47 -10.30
N GLU A 196 -2.72 0.12 -9.28
CA GLU A 196 -3.78 0.97 -8.73
C GLU A 196 -3.40 1.59 -7.37
N LEU A 197 -2.31 1.13 -6.77
CA LEU A 197 -1.98 1.40 -5.37
C LEU A 197 -1.52 2.84 -5.13
N ALA A 198 -0.80 3.47 -6.10
CA ALA A 198 -0.23 4.79 -5.88
C ALA A 198 -1.29 5.88 -5.67
N TYR A 199 -2.38 5.83 -6.43
CA TYR A 199 -3.48 6.78 -6.25
C TYR A 199 -4.12 6.66 -4.86
N ARG A 200 -4.32 5.43 -4.36
CA ARG A 200 -4.98 5.17 -3.07
C ARG A 200 -4.08 5.52 -1.88
N VAL A 201 -2.81 5.18 -1.96
CA VAL A 201 -1.80 5.64 -0.99
C VAL A 201 -1.66 7.16 -1.08
N GLY A 202 -1.66 7.73 -2.28
CA GLY A 202 -1.64 9.17 -2.49
C GLY A 202 -2.85 9.86 -1.85
N LEU A 203 -4.04 9.30 -1.99
CA LEU A 203 -5.27 9.82 -1.36
C LEU A 203 -5.18 9.79 0.17
N GLN A 204 -4.65 8.72 0.75
CA GLN A 204 -4.40 8.64 2.19
C GLN A 204 -3.38 9.70 2.64
N ILE A 205 -2.22 9.77 1.99
CA ILE A 205 -1.13 10.69 2.36
C ILE A 205 -1.55 12.16 2.15
N SER A 206 -2.43 12.44 1.17
CA SER A 206 -2.95 13.79 0.91
C SER A 206 -3.75 14.36 2.07
N ALA A 207 -4.24 13.52 2.96
CA ALA A 207 -4.88 13.96 4.19
C ALA A 207 -3.94 14.77 5.12
N ALA A 208 -2.62 14.55 5.06
CA ALA A 208 -1.65 15.30 5.87
C ALA A 208 -1.56 16.79 5.46
N PRO A 209 -1.31 17.17 4.19
CA PRO A 209 -1.33 18.58 3.81
C PRO A 209 -2.73 19.20 3.97
N LEU A 210 -3.80 18.44 3.78
CA LEU A 210 -5.15 18.91 4.02
C LEU A 210 -5.36 19.24 5.51
N ALA A 211 -4.95 18.37 6.43
CA ALA A 211 -5.00 18.62 7.88
C ALA A 211 -4.18 19.87 8.24
N THR A 212 -2.97 20.01 7.72
CA THR A 212 -2.10 21.18 7.98
C THR A 212 -2.74 22.48 7.48
N SER A 213 -3.44 22.43 6.33
CA SER A 213 -4.07 23.60 5.72
C SER A 213 -5.11 24.27 6.63
N PHE A 214 -5.88 23.48 7.39
CA PHE A 214 -6.92 24.05 8.27
C PHE A 214 -6.68 23.86 9.76
N ALA A 215 -5.63 23.13 10.19
CA ALA A 215 -5.31 22.94 11.61
C ALA A 215 -5.15 24.27 12.34
N SER A 216 -4.45 25.24 11.73
CA SER A 216 -4.28 26.58 12.31
C SER A 216 -5.59 27.35 12.40
N SER A 217 -6.48 27.19 11.41
CA SER A 217 -7.81 27.83 11.44
C SER A 217 -8.71 27.25 12.52
N LEU A 218 -8.67 25.91 12.68
CA LEU A 218 -9.39 25.22 13.76
C LEU A 218 -8.86 25.67 15.13
N ALA A 219 -7.55 25.71 15.30
CA ALA A 219 -6.92 26.18 16.54
C ALA A 219 -7.33 27.62 16.87
N TRP A 220 -7.38 28.52 15.88
CA TRP A 220 -7.84 29.88 16.07
C TRP A 220 -9.30 29.95 16.58
N VAL A 221 -10.21 29.16 15.97
CA VAL A 221 -11.62 29.11 16.41
C VAL A 221 -11.71 28.63 17.86
N VAL A 222 -11.02 27.53 18.19
CA VAL A 222 -11.05 26.95 19.54
C VAL A 222 -10.48 27.92 20.56
N VAL A 223 -9.34 28.55 20.30
CA VAL A 223 -8.71 29.53 21.18
C VAL A 223 -9.63 30.75 21.40
N ARG A 224 -10.31 31.21 20.32
CA ARG A 224 -11.24 32.32 20.43
C ARG A 224 -12.48 32.00 21.27
N LEU A 225 -13.02 30.80 21.11
CA LEU A 225 -14.20 30.34 21.86
C LEU A 225 -13.87 30.04 23.33
N SER A 226 -12.70 29.50 23.62
CA SER A 226 -12.26 29.11 24.96
C SER A 226 -11.66 30.27 25.79
N ARG A 227 -11.42 31.45 25.19
CA ARG A 227 -10.72 32.58 25.81
C ARG A 227 -11.35 33.04 27.15
N ASN A 228 -12.68 32.97 27.28
CA ASN A 228 -13.42 33.36 28.47
C ASN A 228 -14.01 32.14 29.21
N GLY A 229 -13.62 30.93 28.84
CA GLY A 229 -14.10 29.70 29.44
C GLY A 229 -13.31 29.31 30.70
N PRO A 230 -13.85 28.36 31.48
CA PRO A 230 -13.21 27.87 32.71
C PRO A 230 -11.98 26.98 32.43
N VAL A 231 -11.79 26.55 31.19
CA VAL A 231 -10.70 25.63 30.74
C VAL A 231 -9.71 26.40 29.88
N GLU A 232 -8.43 26.21 30.13
CA GLU A 232 -7.34 26.81 29.34
C GLU A 232 -7.43 26.41 27.86
N SER A 233 -7.16 27.36 26.96
CA SER A 233 -7.35 27.19 25.52
C SER A 233 -6.57 26.00 24.93
N TRP A 234 -5.35 25.74 25.41
CA TRP A 234 -4.54 24.60 24.94
C TRP A 234 -5.14 23.24 25.36
N ARG A 235 -5.80 23.16 26.52
CA ARG A 235 -6.51 21.95 26.98
C ARG A 235 -7.70 21.63 26.10
N MET A 236 -8.47 22.67 25.73
CA MET A 236 -9.60 22.55 24.81
C MET A 236 -9.15 22.07 23.41
N LEU A 237 -7.96 22.49 22.94
CA LEU A 237 -7.42 22.01 21.67
C LEU A 237 -7.21 20.50 21.68
N PHE A 238 -6.56 19.95 22.70
CA PHE A 238 -6.36 18.50 22.81
C PHE A 238 -7.68 17.71 22.90
N LEU A 239 -8.70 18.25 23.55
CA LEU A 239 -10.02 17.61 23.62
C LEU A 239 -10.76 17.66 22.28
N VAL A 240 -10.78 18.81 21.61
CA VAL A 240 -11.52 19.01 20.36
C VAL A 240 -10.88 18.23 19.20
N GLU A 241 -9.57 18.07 19.20
CA GLU A 241 -8.86 17.30 18.16
C GLU A 241 -8.81 15.79 18.48
N GLY A 242 -8.61 15.39 19.75
CA GLY A 242 -8.49 13.99 20.13
C GLY A 242 -9.84 13.23 20.22
N PHE A 243 -10.91 13.89 20.70
CA PHE A 243 -12.21 13.24 20.87
C PHE A 243 -12.85 12.71 19.57
N PRO A 244 -12.78 13.40 18.43
CA PRO A 244 -13.24 12.86 17.15
C PRO A 244 -12.54 11.54 16.77
N SER A 245 -11.27 11.35 17.13
CA SER A 245 -10.53 10.09 16.91
C SER A 245 -11.15 8.94 17.70
N VAL A 246 -11.64 9.17 18.93
CA VAL A 246 -12.36 8.16 19.74
C VAL A 246 -13.67 7.76 19.07
N ILE A 247 -14.45 8.72 18.56
CA ILE A 247 -15.69 8.44 17.82
C ILE A 247 -15.39 7.66 16.54
N ALA A 248 -14.36 8.07 15.80
CA ALA A 248 -13.94 7.41 14.58
C ALA A 248 -13.46 5.96 14.82
N ALA A 249 -12.90 5.65 15.99
CA ALA A 249 -12.53 4.28 16.36
C ALA A 249 -13.74 3.35 16.44
N VAL A 250 -14.86 3.82 16.99
CA VAL A 250 -16.11 3.05 17.04
C VAL A 250 -16.64 2.79 15.63
N ALA A 251 -16.60 3.79 14.75
CA ALA A 251 -16.96 3.63 13.36
C ALA A 251 -16.01 2.64 12.65
N ALA A 252 -14.70 2.70 12.91
CA ALA A 252 -13.70 1.83 12.35
C ALA A 252 -13.96 0.35 12.70
N TRP A 253 -14.39 0.07 13.93
CA TRP A 253 -14.75 -1.29 14.37
C TRP A 253 -15.84 -1.93 13.51
N CYS A 254 -16.82 -1.14 13.08
CA CYS A 254 -17.94 -1.61 12.26
C CYS A 254 -17.60 -1.67 10.76
N TRP A 255 -16.64 -0.84 10.31
CA TRP A 255 -16.46 -0.56 8.88
C TRP A 255 -15.25 -1.24 8.25
N ILE A 256 -14.18 -1.50 9.02
CA ILE A 256 -12.92 -2.04 8.50
C ILE A 256 -13.01 -3.57 8.37
N PRO A 257 -12.82 -4.14 7.14
CA PRO A 257 -12.77 -5.58 6.91
C PRO A 257 -11.35 -6.14 7.12
N ASN A 258 -11.22 -7.47 7.27
CA ASN A 258 -9.90 -8.13 7.31
C ASN A 258 -9.28 -8.27 5.92
N GLY A 259 -10.11 -8.39 4.90
CA GLY A 259 -9.72 -8.54 3.50
C GLY A 259 -10.93 -8.35 2.59
N PRO A 260 -10.77 -8.50 1.26
CA PRO A 260 -11.86 -8.31 0.30
C PRO A 260 -13.06 -9.24 0.55
N ALA A 261 -12.81 -10.49 0.95
CA ALA A 261 -13.83 -11.48 1.27
C ALA A 261 -14.74 -11.08 2.45
N ASP A 262 -14.15 -10.40 3.46
CA ASP A 262 -14.82 -10.04 4.69
C ASP A 262 -15.54 -8.68 4.63
N ALA A 263 -15.49 -7.96 3.50
CA ALA A 263 -16.10 -6.65 3.34
C ALA A 263 -17.63 -6.75 3.33
N THR A 264 -18.26 -6.56 4.51
CA THR A 264 -19.72 -6.74 4.72
C THR A 264 -20.58 -5.81 3.86
N TRP A 265 -20.01 -4.69 3.44
CA TRP A 265 -20.66 -3.67 2.61
C TRP A 265 -20.54 -3.93 1.09
N LEU A 266 -19.86 -5.02 0.66
CA LEU A 266 -19.89 -5.56 -0.70
C LEU A 266 -20.92 -6.69 -0.79
N THR A 267 -21.58 -6.82 -1.92
CA THR A 267 -22.40 -7.98 -2.26
C THR A 267 -21.54 -9.24 -2.42
N GLN A 268 -22.12 -10.41 -2.36
CA GLN A 268 -21.38 -11.68 -2.49
C GLN A 268 -20.64 -11.76 -3.84
N ARG A 269 -21.27 -11.32 -4.94
CA ARG A 269 -20.63 -11.25 -6.27
C ARG A 269 -19.45 -10.27 -6.29
N GLU A 270 -19.62 -9.08 -5.74
CA GLU A 270 -18.54 -8.08 -5.67
C GLU A 270 -17.34 -8.54 -4.84
N ARG A 271 -17.57 -9.30 -3.75
CA ARG A 271 -16.49 -9.92 -2.95
C ARG A 271 -15.70 -10.93 -3.78
N ARG A 272 -16.38 -11.83 -4.50
CA ARG A 272 -15.73 -12.79 -5.40
C ARG A 272 -14.92 -12.07 -6.48
N ILE A 273 -15.45 -11.02 -7.10
CA ILE A 273 -14.73 -10.23 -8.09
C ILE A 273 -13.50 -9.58 -7.45
N ALA A 274 -13.63 -9.01 -6.25
CA ALA A 274 -12.51 -8.39 -5.52
C ALA A 274 -11.39 -9.39 -5.20
N GLU A 275 -11.70 -10.66 -4.92
CA GLU A 275 -10.73 -11.72 -4.70
C GLU A 275 -10.10 -12.19 -6.02
N MET A 276 -10.91 -12.52 -7.02
CA MET A 276 -10.43 -13.05 -8.31
C MET A 276 -9.49 -12.08 -9.01
N ARG A 277 -9.77 -10.76 -8.97
CA ARG A 277 -8.91 -9.75 -9.58
C ARG A 277 -7.49 -9.68 -8.97
N LEU A 278 -7.34 -10.06 -7.71
CA LEU A 278 -6.05 -10.12 -7.03
C LEU A 278 -5.31 -11.42 -7.32
N LEU A 279 -6.05 -12.54 -7.44
CA LEU A 279 -5.50 -13.83 -7.83
C LEU A 279 -4.95 -13.80 -9.26
N ASP A 280 -5.66 -13.16 -10.19
CA ASP A 280 -5.20 -12.95 -11.58
C ASP A 280 -3.82 -12.26 -11.64
N GLN A 281 -3.53 -11.36 -10.70
CA GLN A 281 -2.21 -10.74 -10.57
C GLN A 281 -1.14 -11.66 -9.96
N SER A 282 -1.53 -12.65 -9.14
CA SER A 282 -0.60 -13.58 -8.49
C SER A 282 -0.22 -14.77 -9.38
N HIS A 283 -1.01 -15.05 -10.42
CA HIS A 283 -0.77 -16.09 -11.41
C HIS A 283 0.15 -15.66 -12.55
N HIS A 284 0.54 -14.40 -12.64
CA HIS A 284 1.68 -14.01 -13.46
C HIS A 284 2.96 -14.56 -12.82
N PRO A 285 3.70 -15.45 -13.52
CA PRO A 285 4.67 -16.33 -12.89
C PRO A 285 5.95 -15.58 -12.51
N ALA A 286 6.07 -15.27 -11.22
CA ALA A 286 7.34 -14.96 -10.60
C ALA A 286 7.72 -16.10 -9.62
N ARG A 287 7.58 -17.34 -10.08
CA ARG A 287 7.87 -18.50 -9.23
C ARG A 287 8.57 -19.60 -10.02
N THR A 288 9.85 -19.39 -10.26
CA THR A 288 10.79 -20.49 -10.44
C THR A 288 12.09 -20.07 -9.77
N VAL A 289 12.39 -20.65 -8.69
CA VAL A 289 13.59 -21.23 -8.14
C VAL A 289 13.33 -21.43 -6.64
N SER A 290 12.75 -22.52 -6.30
CA SER A 290 13.12 -23.51 -5.29
C SER A 290 11.96 -24.50 -5.17
N SER A 291 12.28 -25.73 -5.46
CA SER A 291 11.51 -26.93 -5.28
C SER A 291 11.10 -27.09 -3.81
N SER A 292 9.99 -26.53 -3.45
CA SER A 292 9.20 -26.95 -2.30
C SER A 292 7.75 -26.53 -2.57
N ALA A 293 6.83 -27.48 -2.42
CA ALA A 293 5.44 -27.47 -2.81
C ALA A 293 4.72 -26.12 -2.66
N PRO A 294 3.73 -25.80 -3.54
CA PRO A 294 2.96 -24.59 -3.43
C PRO A 294 2.12 -24.67 -2.16
N THR A 295 2.59 -24.03 -1.09
CA THR A 295 1.75 -23.76 0.06
C THR A 295 0.75 -22.71 -0.41
N ASN A 296 -0.43 -23.14 -0.80
CA ASN A 296 -1.61 -22.32 -0.97
C ASN A 296 -1.83 -21.51 0.31
N THR A 297 -1.29 -20.29 0.34
CA THR A 297 -1.63 -19.32 1.38
C THR A 297 -2.83 -18.51 0.90
N THR A 298 -3.90 -19.19 0.51
CA THR A 298 -5.24 -18.71 0.75
C THR A 298 -5.38 -18.62 2.26
N MET A 299 -5.80 -17.49 2.80
CA MET A 299 -6.28 -17.38 4.18
C MET A 299 -7.50 -18.29 4.35
N THR A 300 -7.29 -19.62 4.30
CA THR A 300 -8.30 -20.57 4.75
C THR A 300 -8.30 -20.50 6.26
N ARG A 301 -9.22 -19.71 6.76
CA ARG A 301 -9.63 -19.70 8.16
C ARG A 301 -10.12 -21.11 8.53
N LYS A 302 -9.20 -22.01 8.89
CA LYS A 302 -9.59 -23.21 9.66
C LYS A 302 -10.14 -22.69 10.99
N LYS A 303 -11.41 -22.99 11.25
CA LYS A 303 -12.05 -22.79 12.56
C LYS A 303 -11.15 -23.38 13.66
N GLY A 304 -10.52 -22.50 14.47
CA GLY A 304 -9.84 -22.89 15.69
C GLY A 304 -8.31 -22.91 15.64
N GLY A 305 -7.65 -21.76 15.39
CA GLY A 305 -6.21 -21.60 15.61
C GLY A 305 -5.60 -20.58 14.67
N ILE A 306 -4.95 -19.57 15.23
CA ILE A 306 -4.13 -18.60 14.47
C ILE A 306 -2.85 -19.35 14.08
N ASN A 307 -2.83 -19.88 12.86
CA ASN A 307 -1.62 -20.53 12.33
C ASN A 307 -0.71 -19.45 11.77
N ILE A 308 0.24 -18.98 12.59
CA ILE A 308 1.22 -17.97 12.28
C ILE A 308 2.38 -18.64 11.55
N ASN A 309 2.21 -18.99 10.29
CA ASN A 309 3.33 -19.38 9.43
C ASN A 309 4.02 -18.12 8.89
N ILE A 310 4.92 -17.54 9.68
CA ILE A 310 5.81 -16.45 9.25
C ILE A 310 6.96 -17.08 8.48
N ASN A 311 7.12 -16.72 7.22
CA ASN A 311 8.26 -17.15 6.42
C ASN A 311 9.50 -16.31 6.75
N TRP A 312 10.28 -16.74 7.75
CA TRP A 312 11.50 -16.06 8.18
C TRP A 312 12.56 -15.93 7.09
N SER A 313 12.59 -16.88 6.15
CA SER A 313 13.51 -16.83 5.00
C SER A 313 13.25 -15.62 4.12
N GLU A 314 12.00 -15.32 3.81
CA GLU A 314 11.60 -14.15 3.03
C GLU A 314 11.90 -12.83 3.73
N ILE A 315 11.68 -12.78 5.06
CA ILE A 315 12.02 -11.62 5.88
C ILE A 315 13.53 -11.37 5.81
N LEU A 316 14.33 -12.41 6.03
CA LEU A 316 15.80 -12.30 6.01
C LEU A 316 16.32 -11.95 4.62
N HIS A 317 15.74 -12.50 3.57
CA HIS A 317 16.06 -12.15 2.19
C HIS A 317 15.80 -10.66 1.93
N THR A 318 14.64 -10.14 2.35
CA THR A 318 14.26 -8.73 2.20
C THR A 318 15.19 -7.80 3.00
N LEU A 319 15.59 -8.21 4.22
CA LEU A 319 16.55 -7.45 5.02
C LEU A 319 17.96 -7.43 4.42
N ARG A 320 18.31 -8.39 3.56
CA ARG A 320 19.59 -8.41 2.84
C ARG A 320 19.53 -7.67 1.50
N ASP A 321 18.34 -7.31 1.02
CA ASP A 321 18.17 -6.60 -0.26
C ASP A 321 18.58 -5.12 -0.11
N PRO A 322 19.66 -4.67 -0.77
CA PRO A 322 20.09 -3.27 -0.70
C PRO A 322 19.08 -2.29 -1.29
N LYS A 323 18.15 -2.74 -2.14
CA LYS A 323 17.08 -1.89 -2.71
C LYS A 323 16.16 -1.35 -1.61
N CYS A 324 15.90 -2.13 -0.54
CA CYS A 324 15.13 -1.69 0.62
C CYS A 324 15.81 -0.51 1.35
N TYR A 325 17.13 -0.56 1.49
CA TYR A 325 17.88 0.50 2.16
C TYR A 325 18.00 1.76 1.31
N LEU A 326 18.06 1.63 -0.02
CA LEU A 326 18.02 2.80 -0.91
C LEU A 326 16.68 3.54 -0.81
N THR A 327 15.56 2.82 -0.81
CA THR A 327 14.24 3.44 -0.63
C THR A 327 14.08 4.03 0.78
N ALA A 328 14.62 3.37 1.80
CA ALA A 328 14.61 3.85 3.17
C ALA A 328 15.44 5.14 3.34
N LEU A 329 16.60 5.24 2.67
CA LEU A 329 17.43 6.45 2.67
C LEU A 329 16.75 7.60 1.90
N MET A 330 16.05 7.31 0.78
CA MET A 330 15.21 8.31 0.13
C MET A 330 14.11 8.82 1.07
N PHE A 331 13.48 7.91 1.81
CA PHE A 331 12.40 8.27 2.74
C PHE A 331 12.93 9.07 3.95
N PHE A 332 14.10 8.72 4.47
CA PHE A 332 14.82 9.53 5.46
C PHE A 332 15.03 10.95 4.95
N SER A 333 15.57 11.08 3.74
CA SER A 333 15.90 12.37 3.13
C SER A 333 14.66 13.25 2.94
N VAL A 334 13.56 12.69 2.48
CA VAL A 334 12.28 13.41 2.36
C VAL A 334 11.73 13.80 3.74
N ASN A 335 11.81 12.91 4.73
CA ASN A 335 11.26 13.16 6.06
C ASN A 335 12.00 14.23 6.85
N VAL A 336 13.27 14.51 6.56
CA VAL A 336 13.98 15.68 7.09
C VAL A 336 13.23 16.97 6.73
N SER A 337 12.85 17.13 5.47
CA SER A 337 12.09 18.29 4.99
C SER A 337 10.61 18.22 5.41
N PHE A 338 10.02 17.03 5.48
CA PHE A 338 8.62 16.82 5.85
C PHE A 338 8.32 17.23 7.29
N ALA A 339 9.23 16.97 8.22
CA ALA A 339 9.04 17.36 9.62
C ALA A 339 9.28 18.85 9.84
N SER A 340 10.11 19.48 9.02
CA SER A 340 10.48 20.89 9.20
C SER A 340 9.49 21.87 8.57
N LEU A 341 9.04 21.62 7.34
CA LEU A 341 8.21 22.57 6.61
C LEU A 341 6.89 22.94 7.31
N PRO A 342 6.06 21.99 7.79
CA PRO A 342 4.80 22.32 8.46
C PRO A 342 4.97 23.11 9.76
N VAL A 343 6.05 22.85 10.50
CA VAL A 343 6.32 23.49 11.78
C VAL A 343 6.86 24.91 11.59
N PHE A 344 7.73 25.10 10.61
CA PHE A 344 8.46 26.36 10.46
C PHE A 344 7.88 27.31 9.41
N LEU A 345 7.01 26.85 8.49
CA LEU A 345 6.43 27.72 7.47
C LEU A 345 5.68 28.93 8.07
N PRO A 346 4.81 28.81 9.07
CA PRO A 346 4.18 29.98 9.69
C PRO A 346 5.20 30.93 10.31
N THR A 347 6.28 30.41 10.92
CA THR A 347 7.35 31.19 11.51
C THR A 347 8.15 31.94 10.43
N ILE A 348 8.42 31.30 9.30
CA ILE A 348 9.13 31.90 8.17
C ILE A 348 8.31 33.03 7.57
N ILE A 349 6.99 32.82 7.40
CA ILE A 349 6.08 33.85 6.90
C ILE A 349 5.96 35.02 7.91
N ASN A 350 5.93 34.72 9.21
CA ASN A 350 5.94 35.75 10.25
C ASN A 350 7.22 36.59 10.21
N ALA A 351 8.37 35.95 9.98
CA ALA A 351 9.65 36.62 9.83
C ALA A 351 9.71 37.52 8.58
N MET A 352 8.79 37.35 7.63
CA MET A 352 8.60 38.25 6.47
C MET A 352 7.73 39.48 6.80
N ASN A 353 7.62 39.89 8.06
CA ASN A 353 6.84 41.03 8.55
C ASN A 353 5.29 40.90 8.45
N PHE A 354 4.77 39.67 8.30
CA PHE A 354 3.33 39.43 8.40
C PHE A 354 2.89 39.26 9.86
N SER A 355 1.66 39.63 10.17
CA SER A 355 1.09 39.37 11.49
C SER A 355 0.96 37.85 11.76
N PRO A 356 1.00 37.38 13.01
CA PRO A 356 0.85 35.95 13.33
C PRO A 356 -0.39 35.31 12.71
N LEU A 357 -1.52 36.01 12.71
CA LEU A 357 -2.78 35.56 12.11
C LEU A 357 -2.68 35.47 10.57
N ALA A 358 -2.09 36.50 9.92
CA ALA A 358 -1.85 36.50 8.48
C ALA A 358 -0.87 35.41 8.06
N SER A 359 0.16 35.14 8.88
CA SER A 359 1.14 34.08 8.62
C SER A 359 0.50 32.68 8.62
N GLN A 360 -0.44 32.42 9.52
CA GLN A 360 -1.21 31.17 9.54
C GLN A 360 -2.11 31.07 8.30
N ALA A 361 -2.83 32.13 7.94
CA ALA A 361 -3.67 32.16 6.75
C ALA A 361 -2.87 31.96 5.46
N LEU A 362 -1.69 32.59 5.33
CA LEU A 362 -0.80 32.45 4.19
C LEU A 362 -0.08 31.10 4.12
N ALA A 363 0.03 30.36 5.22
CA ALA A 363 0.56 29.00 5.22
C ALA A 363 -0.42 27.96 4.64
N ALA A 364 -1.72 28.21 4.66
CA ALA A 364 -2.73 27.25 4.18
C ALA A 364 -2.72 27.00 2.65
N PRO A 365 -2.64 28.02 1.76
CA PRO A 365 -2.70 27.81 0.31
C PRO A 365 -1.61 26.90 -0.26
N PRO A 366 -0.31 26.97 0.12
CA PRO A 366 0.70 26.02 -0.33
C PRO A 366 0.36 24.56 -0.05
N TYR A 367 -0.21 24.26 1.12
CA TYR A 367 -0.61 22.91 1.49
C TYR A 367 -1.86 22.46 0.72
N LEU A 368 -2.80 23.34 0.47
CA LEU A 368 -3.97 23.03 -0.36
C LEU A 368 -3.53 22.73 -1.82
N CYS A 369 -2.60 23.48 -2.36
CA CYS A 369 -2.00 23.17 -3.67
C CYS A 369 -1.25 21.83 -3.65
N ALA A 370 -0.51 21.53 -2.58
CA ALA A 370 0.17 20.24 -2.41
C ALA A 370 -0.81 19.08 -2.39
N PHE A 371 -1.99 19.21 -1.74
CA PHE A 371 -3.05 18.22 -1.75
C PHE A 371 -3.49 17.85 -3.17
N PHE A 372 -3.89 18.84 -3.99
CA PHE A 372 -4.34 18.59 -5.36
C PHE A 372 -3.23 18.08 -6.26
N PHE A 373 -2.01 18.64 -6.13
CA PHE A 373 -0.85 18.23 -6.91
C PHE A 373 -0.46 16.78 -6.64
N LEU A 374 -0.43 16.35 -5.36
CA LEU A 374 -0.16 14.98 -4.96
C LEU A 374 -1.16 14.00 -5.60
N LEU A 375 -2.46 14.32 -5.53
CA LEU A 375 -3.50 13.47 -6.13
C LEU A 375 -3.34 13.36 -7.64
N ALA A 376 -3.04 14.47 -8.32
CA ALA A 376 -2.82 14.48 -9.76
C ALA A 376 -1.59 13.65 -10.17
N VAL A 377 -0.49 13.76 -9.42
CA VAL A 377 0.75 12.99 -9.66
C VAL A 377 0.52 11.50 -9.39
N ALA A 378 -0.11 11.15 -8.27
CA ALA A 378 -0.42 9.77 -7.93
C ALA A 378 -1.31 9.10 -8.98
N TYR A 379 -2.36 9.81 -9.43
CA TYR A 379 -3.26 9.34 -10.49
C TYR A 379 -2.55 9.12 -11.83
N LYS A 380 -1.72 10.08 -12.25
CA LYS A 380 -0.93 9.95 -13.49
C LYS A 380 0.10 8.83 -13.40
N SER A 381 0.76 8.70 -12.24
CA SER A 381 1.76 7.66 -11.99
C SER A 381 1.19 6.24 -12.08
N ASP A 382 -0.09 6.02 -11.72
CA ASP A 382 -0.74 4.73 -11.89
C ASP A 382 -1.10 4.41 -13.36
N ARG A 383 -1.33 5.46 -14.17
CA ARG A 383 -1.74 5.28 -15.58
C ARG A 383 -0.59 5.10 -16.55
N VAL A 384 0.59 5.61 -16.22
CA VAL A 384 1.77 5.52 -17.10
C VAL A 384 2.65 4.36 -16.62
N CYS A 385 2.66 3.28 -17.39
CA CYS A 385 3.46 2.10 -17.06
C CYS A 385 4.96 2.44 -16.91
N ASP A 386 5.63 1.80 -15.97
CA ASP A 386 7.09 1.86 -15.75
C ASP A 386 7.66 3.28 -15.54
N SER A 387 6.86 4.22 -15.05
CA SER A 387 7.25 5.62 -14.95
C SER A 387 7.34 6.19 -13.51
N ARG A 388 7.04 5.37 -12.48
CA ARG A 388 7.02 5.86 -11.08
C ARG A 388 8.33 6.50 -10.65
N GLY A 389 9.46 5.89 -11.01
CA GLY A 389 10.78 6.45 -10.72
C GLY A 389 11.00 7.80 -11.41
N LEU A 390 10.47 8.01 -12.63
CA LEU A 390 10.55 9.30 -13.31
C LEU A 390 9.70 10.37 -12.64
N PHE A 391 8.46 10.02 -12.22
CA PHE A 391 7.61 10.93 -11.45
C PHE A 391 8.29 11.31 -10.13
N LEU A 392 8.90 10.36 -9.43
CA LEU A 392 9.63 10.64 -8.19
C LEU A 392 10.81 11.59 -8.43
N ILE A 393 11.61 11.36 -9.46
CA ILE A 393 12.71 12.24 -9.84
C ILE A 393 12.19 13.67 -10.12
N ALA A 394 11.10 13.78 -10.89
CA ALA A 394 10.54 15.08 -11.26
C ALA A 394 10.02 15.87 -10.05
N VAL A 395 9.26 15.23 -9.16
CA VAL A 395 8.71 15.89 -7.96
C VAL A 395 9.79 16.20 -6.93
N ALA A 396 10.79 15.34 -6.78
CA ALA A 396 11.93 15.60 -5.91
C ALA A 396 12.81 16.76 -6.45
N ALA A 397 13.01 16.83 -7.77
CA ALA A 397 13.70 17.94 -8.42
C ALA A 397 12.94 19.26 -8.27
N LEU A 398 11.60 19.25 -8.38
CA LEU A 398 10.77 20.42 -8.10
C LEU A 398 10.96 20.91 -6.66
N SER A 399 10.95 20.01 -5.68
CA SER A 399 11.17 20.37 -4.28
C SER A 399 12.60 20.86 -4.02
N ALA A 400 13.61 20.17 -4.57
CA ALA A 400 15.02 20.56 -4.44
C ALA A 400 15.29 21.95 -5.02
N SER A 401 14.82 22.22 -6.24
CA SER A 401 14.95 23.54 -6.88
C SER A 401 14.25 24.64 -6.09
N SER A 402 13.07 24.33 -5.53
CA SER A 402 12.31 25.26 -4.71
C SER A 402 13.04 25.62 -3.40
N TYR A 403 13.55 24.63 -2.66
CA TYR A 403 14.36 24.89 -1.46
C TYR A 403 15.65 25.64 -1.78
N THR A 404 16.31 25.32 -2.90
CA THR A 404 17.48 26.07 -3.39
C THR A 404 17.12 27.53 -3.68
N THR A 405 15.99 27.77 -4.33
CA THR A 405 15.50 29.14 -4.62
C THR A 405 15.23 29.90 -3.32
N ILE A 406 14.61 29.27 -2.30
CA ILE A 406 14.38 29.91 -1.00
C ILE A 406 15.71 30.27 -0.33
N ALA A 407 16.68 29.35 -0.32
CA ALA A 407 17.99 29.56 0.26
C ALA A 407 18.78 30.70 -0.46
N LEU A 408 18.77 30.69 -1.79
CA LEU A 408 19.43 31.71 -2.59
C LEU A 408 18.79 33.10 -2.45
N ALA A 409 17.43 33.16 -2.45
CA ALA A 409 16.72 34.41 -2.25
C ALA A 409 16.97 35.00 -0.85
N GLY A 410 17.12 34.11 0.19
CA GLY A 410 17.54 34.55 1.51
C GLY A 410 19.00 35.05 1.56
N ALA A 411 19.91 34.29 0.93
CA ALA A 411 21.33 34.70 0.87
C ALA A 411 21.60 35.98 0.06
N LEU A 412 20.75 36.24 -0.92
CA LEU A 412 20.84 37.43 -1.81
C LEU A 412 19.86 38.54 -1.40
N HIS A 413 19.33 38.51 -0.17
CA HIS A 413 18.32 39.43 0.34
C HIS A 413 18.73 40.91 0.12
N ASP A 414 19.98 41.26 0.48
CA ASP A 414 20.52 42.62 0.32
C ASP A 414 20.57 43.11 -1.13
N ARG A 415 20.67 42.18 -2.11
CA ARG A 415 20.74 42.54 -3.55
C ARG A 415 19.35 42.58 -4.19
N LEU A 416 18.43 41.73 -3.75
CA LEU A 416 17.09 41.61 -4.33
C LEU A 416 16.10 42.65 -3.77
N GLY A 417 16.41 43.21 -2.59
CA GLY A 417 15.48 44.01 -1.82
C GLY A 417 14.36 43.18 -1.13
N ASP A 418 13.86 43.69 -0.03
CA ASP A 418 12.94 43.01 0.89
C ASP A 418 11.72 42.41 0.16
N THR A 419 11.00 43.23 -0.59
CA THR A 419 9.74 42.83 -1.23
C THR A 419 9.96 41.72 -2.27
N THR A 420 11.01 41.82 -3.10
CA THR A 420 11.30 40.82 -4.14
C THR A 420 11.72 39.49 -3.53
N SER A 421 12.59 39.53 -2.51
CA SER A 421 13.03 38.35 -1.78
C SER A 421 11.84 37.63 -1.13
N ILE A 422 10.92 38.34 -0.48
CA ILE A 422 9.71 37.81 0.15
C ILE A 422 8.83 37.11 -0.89
N ILE A 423 8.56 37.76 -2.04
CA ILE A 423 7.70 37.19 -3.09
C ILE A 423 8.32 35.91 -3.66
N ILE A 424 9.62 35.94 -4.01
CA ILE A 424 10.30 34.74 -4.55
C ILE A 424 10.28 33.59 -3.55
N ARG A 425 10.60 33.84 -2.29
CA ARG A 425 10.59 32.82 -1.23
C ARG A 425 9.19 32.24 -1.02
N TYR A 426 8.16 33.09 -0.98
CA TYR A 426 6.79 32.63 -0.82
C TYR A 426 6.29 31.78 -2.00
N ILE A 427 6.57 32.19 -3.25
CA ILE A 427 6.23 31.37 -4.44
C ILE A 427 6.97 30.03 -4.42
N ALA A 428 8.24 30.02 -4.05
CA ALA A 428 9.03 28.79 -3.99
C ALA A 428 8.52 27.80 -2.91
N VAL A 429 7.87 28.26 -1.85
CA VAL A 429 7.24 27.38 -0.84
C VAL A 429 6.18 26.46 -1.46
N TYR A 430 5.44 26.92 -2.47
CA TYR A 430 4.45 26.06 -3.17
C TYR A 430 5.13 24.87 -3.83
N GLY A 431 6.20 25.09 -4.57
CA GLY A 431 6.95 24.01 -5.22
C GLY A 431 7.60 23.07 -4.21
N ALA A 432 8.13 23.61 -3.11
CA ALA A 432 8.70 22.80 -2.03
C ALA A 432 7.64 21.88 -1.41
N ALA A 433 6.46 22.39 -1.04
CA ALA A 433 5.39 21.61 -0.47
C ALA A 433 4.81 20.58 -1.47
N MET A 434 4.52 21.00 -2.71
CA MET A 434 3.99 20.12 -3.75
C MET A 434 4.92 18.93 -4.03
N GLY A 435 6.21 19.19 -4.22
CA GLY A 435 7.19 18.15 -4.51
C GLY A 435 7.42 17.22 -3.32
N LEU A 436 7.49 17.76 -2.12
CA LEU A 436 7.71 17.02 -0.88
C LEU A 436 6.61 15.99 -0.59
N PHE A 437 5.36 16.41 -0.54
CA PHE A 437 4.24 15.51 -0.21
C PHE A 437 4.02 14.46 -1.30
N ALA A 438 4.21 14.83 -2.58
CA ALA A 438 4.14 13.87 -3.68
C ALA A 438 5.27 12.83 -3.62
N ALA A 439 6.49 13.22 -3.25
CA ALA A 439 7.62 12.31 -3.10
C ALA A 439 7.38 11.25 -2.01
N VAL A 440 6.80 11.63 -0.86
CA VAL A 440 6.43 10.69 0.23
C VAL A 440 5.53 9.58 -0.30
N ALA A 441 4.44 9.92 -0.99
CA ALA A 441 3.48 8.96 -1.51
C ALA A 441 4.11 8.03 -2.57
N LEU A 442 4.93 8.57 -3.47
CA LEU A 442 5.59 7.80 -4.52
C LEU A 442 6.65 6.84 -3.97
N ILE A 443 7.46 7.24 -2.97
CA ILE A 443 8.47 6.37 -2.35
C ILE A 443 7.79 5.17 -1.67
N ILE A 444 6.75 5.42 -0.87
CA ILE A 444 5.98 4.35 -0.19
C ILE A 444 5.41 3.37 -1.21
N THR A 445 4.77 3.89 -2.26
CA THR A 445 4.15 3.03 -3.29
C THR A 445 5.19 2.28 -4.11
N TRP A 446 6.32 2.93 -4.46
CA TRP A 446 7.40 2.31 -5.21
C TRP A 446 8.05 1.18 -4.41
N THR A 447 8.23 1.37 -3.10
CA THR A 447 8.71 0.31 -2.19
C THR A 447 7.76 -0.88 -2.17
N LEU A 448 6.46 -0.67 -1.96
CA LEU A 448 5.46 -1.74 -1.92
C LEU A 448 5.37 -2.52 -3.25
N ASN A 449 5.50 -1.84 -4.38
CA ASN A 449 5.36 -2.45 -5.69
C ASN A 449 6.56 -3.29 -6.13
N ASN A 450 7.74 -2.97 -5.61
CA ASN A 450 8.96 -3.70 -5.94
C ASN A 450 9.24 -4.87 -4.98
N GLN A 451 8.33 -5.18 -4.07
CA GLN A 451 8.38 -6.36 -3.22
C GLN A 451 7.47 -7.47 -3.75
N ALA A 452 7.99 -8.69 -3.85
CA ALA A 452 7.30 -9.82 -4.47
C ALA A 452 6.20 -10.40 -3.57
N SER A 453 6.53 -10.72 -2.32
CA SER A 453 5.62 -11.37 -1.38
C SER A 453 5.01 -10.40 -0.37
N THR A 454 3.99 -10.85 0.36
CA THR A 454 3.36 -10.04 1.42
C THR A 454 4.30 -9.84 2.60
N GLU A 455 5.13 -10.85 2.91
CA GLU A 455 6.18 -10.78 3.92
C GLU A 455 7.22 -9.72 3.55
N ALA A 456 7.68 -9.75 2.29
CA ALA A 456 8.64 -8.79 1.78
C ALA A 456 8.07 -7.36 1.80
N LYS A 457 6.79 -7.16 1.43
CA LYS A 457 6.13 -5.85 1.53
C LYS A 457 6.07 -5.33 2.97
N GLY A 458 5.68 -6.20 3.92
CA GLY A 458 5.65 -5.83 5.33
C GLY A 458 7.02 -5.46 5.87
N THR A 459 8.02 -6.31 5.61
CA THR A 459 9.41 -6.09 6.04
C THR A 459 10.01 -4.84 5.39
N GLY A 460 9.79 -4.67 4.08
CA GLY A 460 10.24 -3.48 3.35
C GLY A 460 9.65 -2.18 3.91
N MET A 461 8.38 -2.20 4.32
CA MET A 461 7.73 -1.06 4.98
C MET A 461 8.31 -0.78 6.36
N VAL A 462 8.64 -1.82 7.15
CA VAL A 462 9.30 -1.64 8.45
C VAL A 462 10.67 -0.99 8.26
N VAL A 463 11.50 -1.49 7.34
CA VAL A 463 12.83 -0.92 7.06
C VAL A 463 12.71 0.52 6.57
N LEU A 464 11.78 0.78 5.64
CA LEU A 464 11.51 2.11 5.10
C LEU A 464 11.21 3.11 6.21
N ASN A 465 10.32 2.74 7.13
CA ASN A 465 9.89 3.65 8.18
C ASN A 465 10.91 3.75 9.31
N LEU A 466 11.50 2.63 9.77
CA LEU A 466 12.51 2.64 10.82
C LEU A 466 13.68 3.59 10.51
N VAL A 467 14.18 3.54 9.28
CA VAL A 467 15.24 4.46 8.83
C VAL A 467 14.66 5.84 8.53
N GLY A 468 13.53 5.90 7.83
CA GLY A 468 12.92 7.14 7.37
C GLY A 468 12.46 8.06 8.48
N GLN A 469 11.91 7.52 9.57
CA GLN A 469 11.44 8.31 10.73
C GLN A 469 12.59 8.84 11.61
N CYS A 470 13.84 8.45 11.33
CA CYS A 470 14.99 9.14 11.90
C CYS A 470 15.19 10.55 11.29
N GLY A 471 14.66 10.80 10.08
CA GLY A 471 14.73 12.11 9.42
C GLY A 471 14.13 13.26 10.23
N PRO A 472 12.92 13.14 10.78
CA PRO A 472 12.31 14.14 11.66
C PRO A 472 13.17 14.58 12.82
N LEU A 473 13.96 13.68 13.44
CA LEU A 473 14.86 14.02 14.54
C LEU A 473 15.94 15.05 14.12
N LEU A 474 16.36 15.00 12.86
CA LEU A 474 17.22 16.01 12.26
C LEU A 474 16.42 17.25 11.86
N GLY A 475 15.26 17.05 11.20
CA GLY A 475 14.43 18.11 10.63
C GLY A 475 13.99 19.15 11.65
N VAL A 476 13.59 18.73 12.86
CA VAL A 476 13.14 19.66 13.91
C VAL A 476 14.24 20.56 14.47
N ARG A 477 15.51 20.29 14.20
CA ARG A 477 16.64 21.09 14.65
C ARG A 477 17.26 22.00 13.57
N LEU A 478 16.72 21.98 12.34
CA LEU A 478 17.30 22.72 11.21
C LEU A 478 17.05 24.23 11.24
N PHE A 479 16.09 24.69 12.04
CA PHE A 479 15.64 26.10 12.02
C PHE A 479 15.71 26.73 13.42
N PRO A 480 16.93 26.87 14.01
CA PRO A 480 17.08 27.53 15.29
C PRO A 480 16.76 29.02 15.15
N LYS A 481 16.15 29.61 16.19
CA LYS A 481 15.76 31.04 16.21
C LYS A 481 16.92 31.99 15.90
N THR A 482 18.16 31.57 16.19
CA THR A 482 19.39 32.35 15.94
C THR A 482 19.72 32.56 14.47
N GLN A 483 19.12 31.77 13.55
CA GLN A 483 19.35 31.87 12.10
C GLN A 483 18.22 32.63 11.37
N GLY A 484 17.22 33.13 12.12
CA GLY A 484 16.20 34.01 11.55
C GLY A 484 16.76 35.37 11.11
N PRO A 485 16.07 36.05 10.21
CA PRO A 485 14.80 35.72 9.56
C PRO A 485 14.89 34.84 8.29
N GLU A 486 16.07 34.70 7.68
CA GLU A 486 16.24 34.06 6.36
C GLU A 486 16.30 32.52 6.44
N TYR A 487 16.81 31.96 7.54
CA TYR A 487 16.99 30.50 7.74
C TYR A 487 17.73 29.78 6.59
N VAL A 488 18.69 30.48 5.95
CA VAL A 488 19.43 29.99 4.78
C VAL A 488 20.07 28.61 4.99
N PRO A 489 20.79 28.33 6.11
CA PRO A 489 21.42 27.03 6.30
C PRO A 489 20.39 25.89 6.35
N GLY A 490 19.27 26.06 7.05
CA GLY A 490 18.20 25.04 7.13
C GLY A 490 17.59 24.73 5.77
N MET A 491 17.34 25.78 4.95
CA MET A 491 16.81 25.62 3.60
C MET A 491 17.82 24.95 2.65
N ALA A 492 19.10 25.27 2.77
CA ALA A 492 20.17 24.63 1.99
C ALA A 492 20.31 23.13 2.33
N VAL A 493 20.17 22.76 3.61
CA VAL A 493 20.18 21.36 4.03
C VAL A 493 18.96 20.61 3.46
N CYS A 494 17.76 21.18 3.51
CA CYS A 494 16.57 20.60 2.87
C CYS A 494 16.77 20.43 1.36
N ALA A 495 17.35 21.41 0.68
CA ALA A 495 17.69 21.34 -0.75
C ALA A 495 18.66 20.18 -1.05
N ALA A 496 19.71 20.03 -0.23
CA ALA A 496 20.68 18.95 -0.36
C ALA A 496 20.04 17.56 -0.20
N PHE A 497 19.18 17.38 0.81
CA PHE A 497 18.47 16.12 1.03
C PHE A 497 17.50 15.80 -0.12
N MET A 498 16.75 16.79 -0.64
CA MET A 498 15.86 16.57 -1.77
C MET A 498 16.64 16.29 -3.08
N THR A 499 17.81 16.90 -3.27
CA THR A 499 18.74 16.55 -4.35
C THR A 499 19.27 15.12 -4.19
N GLY A 500 19.56 14.71 -2.97
CA GLY A 500 19.89 13.32 -2.63
C GLY A 500 18.80 12.33 -3.05
N VAL A 501 17.53 12.68 -2.86
CA VAL A 501 16.40 11.87 -3.35
C VAL A 501 16.42 11.74 -4.88
N VAL A 502 16.71 12.83 -5.63
CA VAL A 502 16.85 12.80 -7.09
C VAL A 502 17.95 11.83 -7.52
N CYS A 503 19.11 11.91 -6.90
CA CYS A 503 20.26 11.04 -7.21
C CYS A 503 19.96 9.56 -6.87
N LEU A 504 19.42 9.30 -5.68
CA LEU A 504 19.12 7.94 -5.23
C LEU A 504 18.01 7.31 -6.07
N SER A 505 16.96 8.06 -6.43
CA SER A 505 15.89 7.56 -7.29
C SER A 505 16.37 7.31 -8.72
N GLY A 506 17.24 8.15 -9.26
CA GLY A 506 17.91 7.93 -10.54
C GLY A 506 18.78 6.67 -10.54
N GLY A 507 19.59 6.49 -9.49
CA GLY A 507 20.42 5.31 -9.29
C GLY A 507 19.61 4.02 -9.15
N LEU A 508 18.57 4.02 -8.31
CA LEU A 508 17.71 2.86 -8.13
C LEU A 508 16.97 2.52 -9.43
N ARG A 509 16.44 3.50 -10.16
CA ARG A 509 15.80 3.29 -11.45
C ARG A 509 16.75 2.66 -12.47
N TRP A 510 17.97 3.16 -12.57
CA TRP A 510 19.00 2.59 -13.44
C TRP A 510 19.30 1.13 -13.08
N TRP A 511 19.45 0.84 -11.77
CA TRP A 511 19.69 -0.52 -11.30
C TRP A 511 18.53 -1.46 -11.67
N LEU A 512 17.28 -1.08 -11.35
CA LEU A 512 16.10 -1.88 -11.68
C LEU A 512 15.93 -2.08 -13.19
N ALA A 513 16.24 -1.06 -14.01
CA ALA A 513 16.23 -1.18 -15.46
C ALA A 513 17.28 -2.20 -15.97
N LYS A 514 18.49 -2.18 -15.37
CA LYS A 514 19.55 -3.15 -15.69
C LYS A 514 19.13 -4.57 -15.31
N GLU A 515 18.53 -4.74 -14.15
CA GLU A 515 18.04 -6.03 -13.66
C GLU A 515 16.89 -6.57 -14.53
N ASN A 516 15.92 -5.72 -14.88
CA ASN A 516 14.83 -6.09 -15.79
C ASN A 516 15.35 -6.53 -17.16
N ARG A 517 16.38 -5.83 -17.71
CA ARG A 517 17.03 -6.23 -18.99
C ARG A 517 17.75 -7.58 -18.87
N ARG A 518 18.40 -7.84 -17.73
CA ARG A 518 19.07 -9.13 -17.47
C ARG A 518 18.05 -10.27 -17.40
N ASN A 519 16.97 -10.04 -16.69
CA ASN A 519 15.89 -11.01 -16.56
C ASN A 519 15.22 -11.32 -17.91
N SER A 520 14.95 -10.29 -18.73
CA SER A 520 14.39 -10.48 -20.08
C SER A 520 15.31 -11.29 -21.00
N ARG A 521 16.64 -11.08 -20.92
CA ARG A 521 17.59 -11.87 -21.72
C ARG A 521 17.66 -13.33 -21.29
N GLY A 522 17.57 -13.61 -19.98
CA GLY A 522 17.51 -14.98 -19.47
C GLY A 522 16.28 -15.74 -19.97
N ILE A 523 15.13 -15.06 -20.05
CA ILE A 523 13.88 -15.65 -20.58
C ILE A 523 14.05 -16.00 -22.06
N THR A 524 14.53 -15.03 -22.86
CA THR A 524 14.71 -15.25 -24.30
C THR A 524 15.71 -16.38 -24.59
N GLY A 525 16.74 -16.54 -23.75
CA GLY A 525 17.68 -17.67 -23.84
C GLY A 525 16.99 -19.01 -23.58
N LEU A 526 16.21 -19.11 -22.48
CA LEU A 526 15.44 -20.30 -22.12
C LEU A 526 14.35 -20.65 -23.16
N GLU A 527 13.69 -19.64 -23.75
CA GLU A 527 12.70 -19.83 -24.79
C GLU A 527 13.36 -20.38 -26.08
N LEU A 528 14.56 -19.91 -26.43
CA LEU A 528 15.34 -20.41 -27.54
C LEU A 528 15.80 -21.86 -27.30
N GLU A 529 16.37 -22.17 -26.15
CA GLU A 529 16.79 -23.53 -25.77
C GLU A 529 15.60 -24.51 -25.77
N MET A 530 14.41 -24.08 -25.28
CA MET A 530 13.21 -24.91 -25.35
C MET A 530 12.71 -25.10 -26.81
N GLN A 531 12.78 -24.07 -27.66
CA GLN A 531 12.43 -24.21 -29.07
C GLN A 531 13.39 -25.16 -29.83
N GLU A 532 14.67 -25.07 -29.54
CA GLU A 532 15.68 -25.99 -30.12
C GLU A 532 15.46 -27.42 -29.64
N ALA A 533 15.13 -27.63 -28.35
CA ALA A 533 14.81 -28.96 -27.82
C ALA A 533 13.53 -29.55 -28.44
N VAL A 534 12.49 -28.74 -28.66
CA VAL A 534 11.26 -29.18 -29.35
C VAL A 534 11.51 -29.53 -30.82
N HIS A 535 12.32 -28.73 -31.53
CA HIS A 535 12.71 -29.05 -32.89
C HIS A 535 13.57 -30.33 -32.98
N ALA A 536 14.48 -30.54 -32.02
CA ALA A 536 15.31 -31.74 -31.96
C ALA A 536 14.48 -33.01 -31.68
N THR A 537 13.40 -32.91 -30.84
CA THR A 537 12.48 -34.04 -30.62
C THR A 537 11.58 -34.30 -31.82
N SER A 538 11.07 -33.26 -32.49
CA SER A 538 10.26 -33.41 -33.71
C SER A 538 11.07 -34.05 -34.85
N ASN A 539 12.33 -33.66 -35.04
CA ASN A 539 13.20 -34.28 -36.04
C ASN A 539 13.59 -35.74 -35.71
N LYS A 540 13.61 -36.12 -34.41
CA LYS A 540 13.82 -37.52 -34.02
C LYS A 540 12.56 -38.38 -34.23
N GLU A 541 11.38 -37.82 -34.12
CA GLU A 541 10.11 -38.51 -34.42
C GLU A 541 9.96 -38.71 -35.93
N GLU A 542 10.32 -37.73 -36.80
CA GLU A 542 10.32 -37.87 -38.27
C GLU A 542 11.37 -38.89 -38.76
N LEU A 543 12.55 -38.96 -38.13
CA LEU A 543 13.59 -39.95 -38.48
C LEU A 543 13.28 -41.36 -37.94
N GLY A 544 12.44 -41.50 -36.92
CA GLY A 544 12.01 -42.79 -36.36
C GLY A 544 10.86 -43.45 -37.15
N GLU A 545 10.01 -42.66 -37.84
CA GLU A 545 8.95 -43.19 -38.69
C GLU A 545 9.48 -43.72 -40.04
N ASP A 546 10.64 -43.24 -40.53
CA ASP A 546 11.28 -43.73 -41.76
C ASP A 546 12.10 -45.03 -41.55
N GLU A 547 12.47 -45.41 -40.30
CA GLU A 547 13.20 -46.65 -39.99
C GLU A 547 12.27 -47.83 -39.66
N GLU A 548 10.97 -47.65 -39.35
CA GLU A 548 10.02 -48.76 -39.13
C GLU A 548 9.41 -49.35 -40.43
N GLU A 549 9.62 -48.72 -41.61
CA GLU A 549 9.14 -49.26 -42.90
C GLU A 549 10.18 -50.11 -43.67
N GLN A 550 11.44 -50.28 -43.19
CA GLN A 550 12.45 -51.12 -43.83
C GLN A 550 13.14 -52.06 -42.84
N GLY A 551 12.59 -53.22 -42.57
CA GLY A 551 13.33 -54.23 -41.82
C GLY A 551 12.57 -55.47 -41.42
N ASP A 552 12.03 -56.22 -42.36
CA ASP A 552 11.96 -57.68 -42.26
C ASP A 552 13.02 -58.26 -43.16
N ASP A 553 13.89 -59.07 -42.58
CA ASP A 553 14.69 -60.18 -43.04
C ASP A 553 16.15 -60.10 -42.60
N ASP A 554 16.53 -61.23 -42.02
CA ASP A 554 17.88 -61.87 -41.93
C ASP A 554 18.60 -61.83 -40.58
N ASP A 555 18.54 -62.94 -40.03
CA ASP A 555 19.23 -63.83 -39.09
C ASP A 555 20.76 -63.76 -39.11
N ASP A 556 21.39 -64.19 -38.00
CA ASP A 556 22.77 -64.68 -37.83
C ASP A 556 23.86 -63.74 -37.25
N GLY A 557 24.19 -64.00 -36.04
CA GLY A 557 25.44 -64.61 -35.60
C GLY A 557 26.64 -63.72 -35.20
N ILE A 558 27.11 -63.90 -33.93
CA ILE A 558 28.53 -63.95 -33.50
C ILE A 558 29.22 -62.70 -32.99
N ASP A 559 29.35 -62.66 -31.66
CA ASP A 559 30.54 -62.73 -30.78
C ASP A 559 31.56 -61.58 -30.66
N ASN A 560 31.79 -61.25 -29.37
CA ASN A 560 33.02 -60.85 -28.69
C ASN A 560 33.76 -59.52 -28.96
N GLY A 561 33.92 -58.81 -27.82
CA GLY A 561 35.28 -58.32 -27.54
C GLY A 561 35.43 -56.85 -27.16
N GLY A 562 35.35 -56.56 -25.88
CA GLY A 562 36.29 -55.70 -25.19
C GLY A 562 36.37 -54.20 -25.55
N VAL A 563 36.18 -53.37 -24.62
CA VAL A 563 37.23 -52.57 -23.94
C VAL A 563 36.61 -51.71 -22.83
N ARG A 564 37.05 -51.97 -21.62
CA ARG A 564 36.90 -51.14 -20.44
C ARG A 564 37.81 -49.93 -20.56
N ARG A 565 37.28 -48.71 -20.56
CA ARG A 565 37.86 -47.51 -19.99
C ARG A 565 36.96 -46.31 -20.30
N THR A 566 36.42 -45.75 -19.27
CA THR A 566 36.12 -44.34 -18.93
C THR A 566 34.78 -44.28 -18.23
N ARG A 567 34.82 -44.56 -16.96
CA ARG A 567 33.74 -44.28 -16.00
C ARG A 567 34.38 -43.34 -15.00
N GLU A 568 34.07 -42.05 -15.08
CA GLU A 568 34.23 -41.09 -13.97
C GLU A 568 33.80 -39.64 -14.34
N VAL A 569 33.21 -39.40 -15.54
CA VAL A 569 32.74 -38.04 -15.90
C VAL A 569 31.23 -38.00 -16.23
N GLU A 570 30.53 -39.14 -16.20
CA GLU A 570 29.11 -39.24 -16.61
C GLU A 570 28.08 -39.18 -15.47
N GLU A 571 28.48 -39.11 -14.20
CA GLU A 571 27.49 -39.11 -13.08
C GLU A 571 26.89 -37.72 -12.73
N VAL A 572 27.31 -36.63 -13.38
CA VAL A 572 26.73 -35.28 -13.11
C VAL A 572 25.74 -34.84 -14.21
N GLU A 573 25.73 -35.51 -15.38
CA GLU A 573 24.76 -35.18 -16.45
C GLU A 573 23.50 -36.08 -16.48
N GLU A 574 23.47 -37.23 -15.76
CA GLU A 574 22.31 -38.13 -15.76
C GLU A 574 21.16 -37.69 -14.86
N GLU A 575 21.36 -36.86 -13.82
CA GLU A 575 20.25 -36.39 -12.95
C GLU A 575 19.39 -35.29 -13.63
N ASP A 576 19.96 -34.52 -14.57
CA ASP A 576 19.20 -33.51 -15.30
C ASP A 576 18.41 -34.11 -16.50
N ASP A 577 18.86 -35.23 -17.07
CA ASP A 577 18.19 -35.91 -18.18
C ASP A 577 16.95 -36.73 -17.73
N GLU A 578 16.91 -37.26 -16.50
CA GLU A 578 15.70 -37.95 -15.99
C GLU A 578 14.58 -36.95 -15.67
N ALA A 579 14.88 -35.73 -15.24
CA ALA A 579 13.89 -34.69 -15.03
C ALA A 579 13.25 -34.22 -16.34
N VAL A 580 14.02 -34.22 -17.44
CA VAL A 580 13.53 -33.83 -18.77
C VAL A 580 12.73 -34.98 -19.42
N LYS A 581 13.15 -36.23 -19.25
CA LYS A 581 12.41 -37.41 -19.74
C LYS A 581 11.08 -37.63 -19.03
N GLY A 582 10.97 -37.28 -17.71
CA GLY A 582 9.71 -37.29 -16.96
C GLY A 582 8.69 -36.29 -17.48
N LEU A 583 9.14 -35.15 -18.00
CA LEU A 583 8.30 -34.11 -18.59
C LEU A 583 7.80 -34.43 -20.01
N ILE A 584 8.54 -35.24 -20.74
CA ILE A 584 8.24 -35.64 -22.15
C ILE A 584 7.27 -36.85 -22.19
N SER A 585 7.33 -37.76 -21.20
CA SER A 585 6.45 -38.96 -21.16
C SER A 585 4.99 -38.67 -20.83
N GLU A 586 4.68 -37.50 -20.24
CA GLU A 586 3.29 -37.03 -19.98
C GLU A 586 2.65 -36.27 -21.16
N GLY A 587 3.33 -36.08 -22.29
CA GLY A 587 2.98 -35.14 -23.36
C GLY A 587 2.40 -35.72 -24.64
N ARG A 588 1.56 -36.75 -24.62
CA ARG A 588 0.72 -37.10 -25.79
C ARG A 588 -0.43 -36.11 -25.95
N GLY A 589 -0.18 -34.99 -26.67
CA GLY A 589 -1.19 -33.99 -27.05
C GLY A 589 -0.57 -32.66 -27.50
N SER A 590 -0.22 -32.58 -28.78
CA SER A 590 0.51 -31.47 -29.41
C SER A 590 -0.04 -30.05 -29.23
N SER A 591 -1.34 -29.86 -28.93
CA SER A 591 -1.93 -28.53 -28.68
C SER A 591 -1.84 -28.10 -27.21
N ARG A 592 -1.53 -28.99 -26.28
CA ARG A 592 -1.43 -28.73 -24.85
C ARG A 592 -0.05 -28.22 -24.42
N CYS A 593 1.00 -28.56 -25.16
CA CYS A 593 2.37 -28.09 -24.91
C CYS A 593 2.55 -26.62 -25.24
N GLN A 594 2.00 -26.13 -26.35
CA GLN A 594 2.08 -24.70 -26.70
C GLN A 594 1.39 -23.76 -25.70
N ASN A 595 0.27 -24.16 -25.10
CA ASN A 595 -0.43 -23.35 -24.08
C ASN A 595 0.23 -23.42 -22.69
N LYS A 596 0.97 -24.50 -22.36
CA LYS A 596 1.77 -24.56 -21.13
C LYS A 596 3.08 -23.76 -21.24
N MET A 597 3.68 -23.68 -22.43
CA MET A 597 4.90 -22.92 -22.69
C MET A 597 4.70 -21.40 -22.58
N THR A 598 3.56 -20.87 -23.00
CA THR A 598 3.25 -19.44 -22.84
C THR A 598 2.94 -19.03 -21.40
N MET A 599 2.67 -19.98 -20.49
CA MET A 599 2.36 -19.70 -19.08
C MET A 599 3.55 -19.70 -18.12
N THR A 600 4.74 -20.20 -18.52
CA THR A 600 5.82 -20.49 -17.56
C THR A 600 6.88 -19.39 -17.42
N THR A 601 6.83 -18.29 -18.15
CA THR A 601 7.97 -17.36 -18.25
C THR A 601 7.71 -15.88 -17.97
N GLU A 602 6.76 -15.51 -17.12
CA GLU A 602 6.72 -14.13 -16.60
C GLU A 602 7.53 -14.01 -15.29
N ILE A 603 8.82 -13.73 -15.43
CA ILE A 603 9.70 -13.33 -14.32
C ILE A 603 9.20 -12.02 -13.71
N PHE A 604 9.31 -11.91 -12.38
CA PHE A 604 8.97 -10.69 -11.65
C PHE A 604 9.65 -9.46 -12.28
N ARG A 605 8.86 -8.59 -12.86
CA ARG A 605 9.32 -7.34 -13.45
C ARG A 605 9.20 -6.22 -12.43
N TYR A 606 10.30 -5.56 -12.14
CA TYR A 606 10.31 -4.39 -11.27
C TYR A 606 9.61 -3.21 -11.94
N MET A 607 8.80 -2.48 -11.18
CA MET A 607 8.22 -1.22 -11.63
C MET A 607 9.28 -0.11 -11.57
N LEU A 608 9.57 0.46 -12.74
CA LEU A 608 10.60 1.49 -12.92
C LEU A 608 10.14 2.89 -12.51
#